data_39e120186b4a91f88b035760cfcf2fec
#
_entry.id   39e120186b4a91f88b035760cfcf2fec
#
_cell.length_a   1.000
_cell.length_b   1.000
_cell.length_c   1.000
_cell.angle_alpha   90.00
_cell.angle_beta   90.00
_cell.angle_gamma   90.00
#
_symmetry.space_group_name_H-M   'P 1'
#
loop_
_entity.id
_entity.type
_entity.pdbx_description
1 polymer ?
#
loop_
_entity_poly.entity_id
_entity_poly.type
_entity_poly.pdbx_seq_one_letter_code
_entity_poly.pdbx_strand_id
1 'polypeptide(L)'
;YNNRRKPRILPPDTHGHTVLVGDNDISLSVARKLKQHNYPYVILVPDGQHALELYDNRYSVVTGEFDDANTYRNLRADKAALVAALEDDLRNTNIASTVREVAPSTLLAASAENQEAMNILMLAGCDHVYSFPQMLGRSLARRVYGTRAQSNIIARFGSLCLAEAPVLHTEFMGQTLKECNFRARFGLNVAGLWEGNTYLPARPDSRIDDSSILLLAGTADQLEAYDRKAERHTEANMTPVLILGAGKVGEAAAEALERRGLPYCLVERNPDLVPKDDPRYILGNAGDIAILKRAHIMETPSVIVTTHDDDLNIYLTIYCRKLRPDVQILSRSTLDRNVASLYNAGANLVMSHASMAASTIINLLSPGRVTIVTEGLNIFRVTAPPALVGLSLRESRIREKTDCNVVALKSEGVLRVPPDPNFPMRPDTVLVLIGSADAERRFMESF
;
A
#
# COMPACT_ATOMS: atom_id res chain seq x y z
N TYR A 1 -35.67 30.25 -3.04
CA TYR A 1 -35.65 29.24 -1.99
C TYR A 1 -35.73 27.87 -2.65
N ASN A 2 -34.56 27.29 -2.94
CA ASN A 2 -34.44 25.99 -3.60
C ASN A 2 -34.59 24.89 -2.54
N ASN A 3 -35.80 24.32 -2.44
CA ASN A 3 -36.11 23.18 -1.57
C ASN A 3 -35.56 21.88 -2.22
N ARG A 4 -34.25 21.80 -2.40
CA ARG A 4 -33.61 20.58 -2.86
C ARG A 4 -33.70 19.55 -1.73
N ARG A 5 -34.58 18.57 -1.90
CA ARG A 5 -34.70 17.45 -0.97
C ARG A 5 -33.37 16.70 -0.93
N LYS A 6 -32.77 16.63 0.25
CA LYS A 6 -31.56 15.85 0.51
C LYS A 6 -31.82 14.38 0.20
N PRO A 7 -31.00 13.70 -0.62
CA PRO A 7 -31.25 12.28 -0.88
C PRO A 7 -31.04 11.47 0.41
N ARG A 8 -32.00 10.69 0.81
CA ARG A 8 -31.97 9.84 2.02
C ARG A 8 -32.05 8.34 1.71
N ILE A 9 -32.48 8.00 0.51
CA ILE A 9 -32.80 6.63 0.11
C ILE A 9 -32.26 6.43 -1.30
N LEU A 10 -31.57 5.32 -1.52
CA LEU A 10 -31.13 4.91 -2.86
C LEU A 10 -32.28 4.27 -3.64
N PRO A 11 -32.22 4.27 -4.99
CA PRO A 11 -33.17 3.54 -5.83
C PRO A 11 -33.28 2.08 -5.40
N PRO A 12 -34.50 1.48 -5.48
CA PRO A 12 -34.76 0.14 -4.96
C PRO A 12 -34.05 -0.99 -5.70
N ASP A 13 -33.51 -0.72 -6.87
CA ASP A 13 -32.71 -1.67 -7.69
C ASP A 13 -31.19 -1.54 -7.49
N THR A 14 -30.75 -0.63 -6.64
CA THR A 14 -29.32 -0.42 -6.35
C THR A 14 -28.69 -1.68 -5.76
N HIS A 15 -27.59 -2.15 -6.37
CA HIS A 15 -26.83 -3.31 -5.90
C HIS A 15 -25.38 -3.22 -6.38
N GLY A 16 -24.50 -3.98 -5.76
CA GLY A 16 -23.08 -4.03 -6.15
C GLY A 16 -22.30 -2.73 -5.91
N HIS A 17 -22.90 -1.77 -5.21
CA HIS A 17 -22.29 -0.49 -4.88
C HIS A 17 -21.43 -0.58 -3.63
N THR A 18 -20.55 0.39 -3.46
CA THR A 18 -19.76 0.58 -2.24
C THR A 18 -20.38 1.67 -1.39
N VAL A 19 -20.59 1.40 -0.10
CA VAL A 19 -21.02 2.38 0.88
C VAL A 19 -19.81 2.87 1.66
N LEU A 20 -19.50 4.16 1.54
CA LEU A 20 -18.46 4.83 2.31
C LEU A 20 -19.09 5.56 3.49
N VAL A 21 -18.76 5.13 4.70
CA VAL A 21 -19.33 5.73 5.92
C VAL A 21 -18.35 6.76 6.45
N GLY A 22 -18.70 8.02 6.29
CA GLY A 22 -17.84 9.17 6.62
C GLY A 22 -17.38 9.93 5.39
N ASP A 23 -16.90 11.15 5.61
CA ASP A 23 -16.58 12.14 4.59
C ASP A 23 -15.20 12.77 4.74
N ASN A 24 -14.32 12.11 5.47
CA ASN A 24 -12.93 12.55 5.63
C ASN A 24 -12.11 12.41 4.33
N ASP A 25 -10.88 12.87 4.34
CA ASP A 25 -10.00 12.86 3.17
C ASP A 25 -9.81 11.46 2.57
N ILE A 26 -9.78 10.43 3.41
CA ILE A 26 -9.69 9.03 2.97
C ILE A 26 -10.94 8.63 2.20
N SER A 27 -12.13 8.88 2.76
CA SER A 27 -13.42 8.59 2.10
C SER A 27 -13.53 9.28 0.74
N LEU A 28 -13.15 10.54 0.67
CA LEU A 28 -13.19 11.30 -0.59
C LEU A 28 -12.16 10.78 -1.61
N SER A 29 -10.99 10.38 -1.17
CA SER A 29 -9.97 9.76 -2.03
C SER A 29 -10.45 8.40 -2.57
N VAL A 30 -11.08 7.58 -1.73
CA VAL A 30 -11.69 6.32 -2.15
C VAL A 30 -12.81 6.58 -3.16
N ALA A 31 -13.68 7.55 -2.90
CA ALA A 31 -14.78 7.90 -3.81
C ALA A 31 -14.26 8.33 -5.19
N ARG A 32 -13.23 9.16 -5.25
CA ARG A 32 -12.61 9.58 -6.52
C ARG A 32 -12.06 8.39 -7.30
N LYS A 33 -11.37 7.47 -6.63
CA LYS A 33 -10.84 6.24 -7.27
C LYS A 33 -11.95 5.32 -7.75
N LEU A 34 -12.99 5.11 -6.96
CA LEU A 34 -14.16 4.32 -7.37
C LEU A 34 -14.80 4.90 -8.64
N LYS A 35 -14.95 6.21 -8.69
CA LYS A 35 -15.48 6.89 -9.86
C LYS A 35 -14.58 6.72 -11.09
N GLN A 36 -13.27 6.83 -10.94
CA GLN A 36 -12.29 6.62 -12.03
C GLN A 36 -12.36 5.22 -12.62
N HIS A 37 -12.63 4.22 -11.79
CA HIS A 37 -12.74 2.81 -12.20
C HIS A 37 -14.17 2.37 -12.54
N ASN A 38 -15.11 3.30 -12.61
CA ASN A 38 -16.54 3.04 -12.89
C ASN A 38 -17.23 2.11 -11.88
N TYR A 39 -16.76 2.09 -10.64
CA TYR A 39 -17.45 1.41 -9.55
C TYR A 39 -18.55 2.31 -8.94
N PRO A 40 -19.78 1.82 -8.81
CA PRO A 40 -20.82 2.59 -8.14
C PRO A 40 -20.53 2.74 -6.66
N TYR A 41 -20.76 3.92 -6.11
CA TYR A 41 -20.54 4.21 -4.70
C TYR A 41 -21.53 5.22 -4.17
N VAL A 42 -21.63 5.31 -2.85
CA VAL A 42 -22.35 6.36 -2.12
C VAL A 42 -21.61 6.69 -0.83
N ILE A 43 -21.54 7.97 -0.51
CA ILE A 43 -20.99 8.45 0.76
C ILE A 43 -22.13 8.72 1.72
N LEU A 44 -22.07 8.16 2.92
CA LEU A 44 -22.99 8.44 4.00
C LEU A 44 -22.44 9.57 4.88
N VAL A 45 -23.22 10.64 5.01
CA VAL A 45 -22.87 11.83 5.80
C VAL A 45 -24.05 12.21 6.69
N PRO A 46 -23.86 12.41 8.01
CA PRO A 46 -24.96 12.81 8.90
C PRO A 46 -25.41 14.25 8.68
N ASP A 47 -24.47 15.14 8.40
CA ASP A 47 -24.77 16.56 8.21
C ASP A 47 -25.32 16.83 6.81
N GLY A 48 -26.59 17.25 6.79
CA GLY A 48 -27.26 17.54 5.55
C GLY A 48 -26.74 18.77 4.78
N GLN A 49 -26.14 19.75 5.44
CA GLN A 49 -25.53 20.89 4.77
C GLN A 49 -24.25 20.45 4.04
N HIS A 50 -23.43 19.70 4.72
CA HIS A 50 -22.19 19.16 4.14
C HIS A 50 -22.48 18.15 3.02
N ALA A 51 -23.56 17.36 3.16
CA ALA A 51 -23.99 16.46 2.08
C ALA A 51 -24.36 17.24 0.80
N LEU A 52 -25.00 18.41 0.93
CA LEU A 52 -25.28 19.26 -0.24
C LEU A 52 -24.02 19.82 -0.89
N GLU A 53 -23.02 20.21 -0.10
CA GLU A 53 -21.72 20.69 -0.61
C GLU A 53 -21.02 19.58 -1.40
N LEU A 54 -21.02 18.35 -0.89
CA LEU A 54 -20.45 17.20 -1.59
C LEU A 54 -21.23 16.86 -2.87
N TYR A 55 -22.55 16.94 -2.81
CA TYR A 55 -23.40 16.75 -3.99
C TYR A 55 -23.11 17.78 -5.08
N ASP A 56 -22.98 19.05 -4.70
CA ASP A 56 -22.62 20.12 -5.64
C ASP A 56 -21.23 19.90 -6.25
N ASN A 57 -20.32 19.27 -5.52
CA ASN A 57 -19.00 18.84 -6.00
C ASN A 57 -19.02 17.48 -6.76
N ARG A 58 -20.21 17.02 -7.14
CA ARG A 58 -20.45 15.81 -7.94
C ARG A 58 -20.12 14.48 -7.27
N TYR A 59 -20.13 14.43 -5.94
CA TYR A 59 -20.09 13.18 -5.22
C TYR A 59 -21.52 12.58 -5.09
N SER A 60 -21.59 11.26 -5.09
CA SER A 60 -22.82 10.54 -4.74
C SER A 60 -22.94 10.46 -3.22
N VAL A 61 -23.96 11.07 -2.66
CA VAL A 61 -24.10 11.26 -1.21
C VAL A 61 -25.51 10.93 -0.76
N VAL A 62 -25.63 10.33 0.42
CA VAL A 62 -26.88 10.13 1.16
C VAL A 62 -26.69 10.61 2.59
N THR A 63 -27.72 11.23 3.16
CA THR A 63 -27.73 11.66 4.56
C THR A 63 -28.40 10.63 5.46
N GLY A 64 -27.85 10.46 6.65
CA GLY A 64 -28.43 9.61 7.69
C GLY A 64 -27.49 9.50 8.89
N GLU A 65 -28.04 9.07 10.02
CA GLU A 65 -27.25 8.83 11.23
C GLU A 65 -26.46 7.53 11.12
N PHE A 66 -25.22 7.52 11.62
CA PHE A 66 -24.32 6.36 11.54
C PHE A 66 -24.77 5.16 12.39
N ASP A 67 -25.54 5.41 13.44
CA ASP A 67 -26.01 4.42 14.42
C ASP A 67 -27.48 4.00 14.24
N ASP A 68 -28.12 4.40 13.15
CA ASP A 68 -29.50 4.04 12.84
C ASP A 68 -29.53 2.93 11.78
N ALA A 69 -30.06 1.77 12.14
CA ALA A 69 -30.21 0.64 11.22
C ALA A 69 -31.01 0.99 9.96
N ASN A 70 -32.02 1.89 10.08
CA ASN A 70 -32.79 2.34 8.90
C ASN A 70 -31.93 3.08 7.87
N THR A 71 -30.89 3.80 8.32
CA THR A 71 -29.93 4.42 7.40
C THR A 71 -29.32 3.38 6.45
N TYR A 72 -28.88 2.24 6.97
CA TYR A 72 -28.26 1.19 6.17
C TYR A 72 -29.25 0.39 5.33
N ARG A 73 -30.49 0.29 5.77
CA ARG A 73 -31.61 -0.24 4.93
C ARG A 73 -31.84 0.68 3.74
N ASN A 74 -31.91 1.98 3.98
CA ASN A 74 -32.06 2.99 2.92
C ASN A 74 -30.91 3.03 1.95
N LEU A 75 -29.71 2.69 2.39
CA LEU A 75 -28.50 2.54 1.58
C LEU A 75 -28.39 1.18 0.89
N ARG A 76 -29.34 0.28 1.12
CA ARG A 76 -29.30 -1.10 0.61
C ARG A 76 -27.95 -1.79 0.90
N ALA A 77 -27.51 -1.67 2.15
CA ALA A 77 -26.24 -2.24 2.59
C ALA A 77 -26.18 -3.76 2.40
N ASP A 78 -27.32 -4.45 2.50
CA ASP A 78 -27.46 -5.90 2.25
C ASP A 78 -27.17 -6.30 0.79
N LYS A 79 -27.26 -5.37 -0.15
CA LYS A 79 -26.97 -5.56 -1.59
C LYS A 79 -25.68 -4.89 -2.03
N ALA A 80 -24.97 -4.23 -1.13
CA ALA A 80 -23.72 -3.58 -1.43
C ALA A 80 -22.60 -4.61 -1.67
N ALA A 81 -21.64 -4.26 -2.52
CA ALA A 81 -20.41 -5.03 -2.69
C ALA A 81 -19.47 -4.87 -1.50
N LEU A 82 -19.48 -3.71 -0.86
CA LEU A 82 -18.63 -3.37 0.26
C LEU A 82 -19.26 -2.23 1.08
N VAL A 83 -19.12 -2.32 2.39
CA VAL A 83 -19.32 -1.19 3.32
C VAL A 83 -17.98 -0.90 3.98
N ALA A 84 -17.51 0.34 3.91
CA ALA A 84 -16.26 0.80 4.51
C ALA A 84 -16.52 1.84 5.59
N ALA A 85 -16.23 1.49 6.84
CA ALA A 85 -16.31 2.37 8.00
C ALA A 85 -14.98 3.09 8.20
N LEU A 86 -14.91 4.37 7.86
CA LEU A 86 -13.68 5.16 7.77
C LEU A 86 -13.66 6.34 8.77
N GLU A 87 -14.35 6.21 9.88
CA GLU A 87 -14.39 7.15 10.99
C GLU A 87 -13.38 6.77 12.08
N ASP A 88 -13.52 7.33 13.29
CA ASP A 88 -12.70 6.92 14.43
C ASP A 88 -13.07 5.52 14.95
N ASP A 89 -12.24 4.95 15.81
CA ASP A 89 -12.39 3.57 16.28
C ASP A 89 -13.72 3.32 16.99
N LEU A 90 -14.19 4.26 17.82
CA LEU A 90 -15.44 4.11 18.56
C LEU A 90 -16.64 4.18 17.63
N ARG A 91 -16.65 5.12 16.70
CA ARG A 91 -17.71 5.25 15.70
C ARG A 91 -17.71 4.05 14.76
N ASN A 92 -16.56 3.60 14.31
CA ASN A 92 -16.44 2.43 13.44
C ASN A 92 -16.98 1.17 14.10
N THR A 93 -16.78 1.00 15.40
CA THR A 93 -17.36 -0.13 16.17
C THR A 93 -18.87 -0.09 16.15
N ASN A 94 -19.47 1.05 16.39
CA ASN A 94 -20.91 1.23 16.32
C ASN A 94 -21.48 1.05 14.91
N ILE A 95 -20.81 1.62 13.92
CA ILE A 95 -21.13 1.44 12.49
C ILE A 95 -21.15 -0.04 12.13
N ALA A 96 -20.09 -0.77 12.46
CA ALA A 96 -19.97 -2.19 12.17
C ALA A 96 -21.10 -3.01 12.79
N SER A 97 -21.39 -2.78 14.06
CA SER A 97 -22.49 -3.42 14.77
C SER A 97 -23.84 -3.15 14.12
N THR A 98 -24.10 -1.89 13.77
CA THR A 98 -25.36 -1.47 13.14
C THR A 98 -25.52 -2.03 11.73
N VAL A 99 -24.44 -2.03 10.95
CA VAL A 99 -24.43 -2.63 9.60
C VAL A 99 -24.75 -4.12 9.67
N ARG A 100 -24.20 -4.83 10.64
CA ARG A 100 -24.43 -6.28 10.78
C ARG A 100 -25.87 -6.64 11.11
N GLU A 101 -26.61 -5.78 11.76
CA GLU A 101 -28.06 -5.98 11.98
C GLU A 101 -28.83 -6.04 10.66
N VAL A 102 -28.43 -5.24 9.67
CA VAL A 102 -29.11 -5.10 8.38
C VAL A 102 -28.50 -5.99 7.31
N ALA A 103 -27.19 -6.15 7.34
CA ALA A 103 -26.40 -6.80 6.30
C ALA A 103 -25.40 -7.78 6.92
N PRO A 104 -25.85 -8.96 7.37
CA PRO A 104 -24.99 -9.91 8.07
C PRO A 104 -23.90 -10.52 7.20
N SER A 105 -24.05 -10.50 5.88
CA SER A 105 -23.12 -11.17 4.92
C SER A 105 -22.37 -10.22 4.01
N THR A 106 -22.67 -8.92 4.03
CA THR A 106 -21.98 -7.95 3.18
C THR A 106 -20.54 -7.77 3.63
N LEU A 107 -19.63 -7.65 2.68
CA LEU A 107 -18.22 -7.39 2.96
C LEU A 107 -18.08 -6.06 3.71
N LEU A 108 -17.49 -6.10 4.89
CA LEU A 108 -17.36 -4.95 5.78
C LEU A 108 -15.88 -4.71 6.12
N ALA A 109 -15.38 -3.55 5.79
CA ALA A 109 -14.05 -3.09 6.12
C ALA A 109 -14.08 -1.87 7.03
N ALA A 110 -13.06 -1.71 7.83
CA ALA A 110 -12.91 -0.55 8.71
C ALA A 110 -11.45 -0.10 8.82
N SER A 111 -11.25 1.17 9.12
CA SER A 111 -9.98 1.71 9.57
C SER A 111 -9.86 1.62 11.08
N ALA A 112 -8.62 1.43 11.59
CA ALA A 112 -8.31 1.39 13.00
C ALA A 112 -7.00 2.13 13.30
N GLU A 113 -6.87 2.63 14.51
CA GLU A 113 -5.68 3.37 14.92
C GLU A 113 -4.51 2.47 15.34
N ASN A 114 -4.83 1.32 15.96
CA ASN A 114 -3.83 0.40 16.51
C ASN A 114 -4.33 -1.06 16.49
N GLN A 115 -3.47 -1.98 16.91
CA GLN A 115 -3.77 -3.42 16.92
C GLN A 115 -4.92 -3.79 17.86
N GLU A 116 -5.04 -3.11 18.99
CA GLU A 116 -6.13 -3.37 19.96
C GLU A 116 -7.49 -3.01 19.36
N ALA A 117 -7.60 -1.83 18.74
CA ALA A 117 -8.79 -1.41 18.02
C ALA A 117 -9.11 -2.34 16.84
N MET A 118 -8.09 -2.83 16.13
CA MET A 118 -8.30 -3.82 15.07
C MET A 118 -8.99 -5.10 15.59
N ASN A 119 -8.54 -5.60 16.74
CA ASN A 119 -9.14 -6.79 17.34
C ASN A 119 -10.61 -6.55 17.75
N ILE A 120 -10.91 -5.41 18.33
CA ILE A 120 -12.30 -5.02 18.70
C ILE A 120 -13.19 -4.93 17.46
N LEU A 121 -12.71 -4.30 16.40
CA LEU A 121 -13.48 -4.14 15.15
C LEU A 121 -13.73 -5.49 14.45
N MET A 122 -12.78 -6.41 14.50
CA MET A 122 -13.00 -7.79 14.03
C MET A 122 -14.08 -8.49 14.83
N LEU A 123 -14.11 -8.33 16.16
CA LEU A 123 -15.16 -8.85 17.02
C LEU A 123 -16.52 -8.19 16.75
N ALA A 124 -16.54 -6.93 16.36
CA ALA A 124 -17.76 -6.21 15.98
C ALA A 124 -18.35 -6.67 14.64
N GLY A 125 -17.65 -7.51 13.90
CA GLY A 125 -18.13 -8.13 12.67
C GLY A 125 -17.46 -7.64 11.39
N CYS A 126 -16.37 -6.85 11.47
CA CYS A 126 -15.61 -6.46 10.28
C CYS A 126 -14.87 -7.66 9.70
N ASP A 127 -14.88 -7.80 8.38
CA ASP A 127 -14.12 -8.82 7.64
C ASP A 127 -12.66 -8.39 7.47
N HIS A 128 -12.42 -7.11 7.28
CA HIS A 128 -11.09 -6.52 7.08
C HIS A 128 -10.96 -5.25 7.92
N VAL A 129 -9.86 -5.14 8.64
CA VAL A 129 -9.51 -3.95 9.42
C VAL A 129 -8.08 -3.54 9.11
N TYR A 130 -7.88 -2.26 8.81
CA TYR A 130 -6.59 -1.70 8.42
C TYR A 130 -6.19 -0.55 9.33
N SER A 131 -4.94 -0.57 9.79
CA SER A 131 -4.29 0.63 10.33
C SER A 131 -3.45 1.29 9.24
N PHE A 132 -3.99 2.30 8.58
CA PHE A 132 -3.31 3.00 7.49
C PHE A 132 -2.02 3.69 7.93
N PRO A 133 -1.95 4.33 9.10
CA PRO A 133 -0.68 4.88 9.59
C PRO A 133 0.42 3.83 9.76
N GLN A 134 0.08 2.65 10.29
CA GLN A 134 1.05 1.55 10.41
C GLN A 134 1.49 1.01 9.06
N MET A 135 0.56 0.85 8.12
CA MET A 135 0.85 0.41 6.76
C MET A 135 1.79 1.40 6.07
N LEU A 136 1.52 2.69 6.20
CA LEU A 136 2.33 3.75 5.59
C LEU A 136 3.75 3.77 6.18
N GLY A 137 3.89 3.73 7.50
CA GLY A 137 5.18 3.71 8.17
C GLY A 137 6.03 2.51 7.78
N ARG A 138 5.43 1.33 7.76
CA ARG A 138 6.09 0.09 7.30
C ARG A 138 6.54 0.18 5.84
N SER A 139 5.71 0.73 4.97
CA SER A 139 6.03 0.89 3.54
C SER A 139 7.19 1.85 3.33
N LEU A 140 7.21 2.98 4.03
CA LEU A 140 8.33 3.91 3.99
C LEU A 140 9.63 3.25 4.49
N ALA A 141 9.56 2.55 5.61
CA ALA A 141 10.73 1.88 6.19
C ALA A 141 11.31 0.78 5.30
N ARG A 142 10.47 0.03 4.58
CA ARG A 142 10.93 -1.01 3.65
C ARG A 142 11.77 -0.45 2.50
N ARG A 143 11.58 0.80 2.15
CA ARG A 143 12.25 1.44 1.00
C ARG A 143 13.47 2.27 1.38
N VAL A 144 13.79 2.30 2.64
CA VAL A 144 15.01 2.94 3.13
C VAL A 144 16.23 2.17 2.62
N TYR A 145 17.21 2.90 2.09
CA TYR A 145 18.51 2.33 1.73
C TYR A 145 19.24 1.93 3.01
N GLY A 146 19.33 0.62 3.24
CA GLY A 146 20.10 0.08 4.34
C GLY A 146 21.57 -0.05 3.97
N THR A 147 22.39 -0.30 4.98
CA THR A 147 23.81 -0.66 4.79
C THR A 147 23.96 -2.02 4.12
N ARG A 148 22.90 -2.80 4.10
CA ARG A 148 22.83 -4.11 3.44
C ARG A 148 21.67 -4.13 2.45
N ALA A 149 21.95 -4.50 1.22
CA ALA A 149 20.94 -4.73 0.19
C ALA A 149 20.28 -6.09 0.46
N GLN A 150 19.37 -6.12 1.42
CA GLN A 150 18.61 -7.33 1.75
C GLN A 150 17.20 -7.28 1.18
N SER A 151 16.71 -8.44 0.75
CA SER A 151 15.31 -8.60 0.40
C SER A 151 14.44 -8.60 1.66
N ASN A 152 13.29 -7.92 1.58
CA ASN A 152 12.32 -7.86 2.65
C ASN A 152 11.07 -8.59 2.23
N ILE A 153 10.76 -9.73 2.86
CA ILE A 153 9.56 -10.51 2.55
C ILE A 153 8.33 -9.70 2.95
N ILE A 154 7.46 -9.42 2.00
CA ILE A 154 6.22 -8.66 2.19
C ILE A 154 4.97 -9.54 2.15
N ALA A 155 5.05 -10.74 1.58
CA ALA A 155 3.95 -11.69 1.54
C ALA A 155 4.46 -13.13 1.38
N ARG A 156 3.72 -14.07 1.94
CA ARG A 156 3.97 -15.50 1.80
C ARG A 156 2.73 -16.20 1.28
N PHE A 157 2.94 -17.19 0.44
CA PHE A 157 1.91 -17.93 -0.22
C PHE A 157 2.34 -19.40 -0.41
N GLY A 158 2.09 -20.25 0.58
CA GLY A 158 2.71 -21.57 0.61
C GLY A 158 4.23 -21.42 0.65
N SER A 159 4.93 -22.06 -0.29
CA SER A 159 6.38 -21.92 -0.45
C SER A 159 6.81 -20.66 -1.23
N LEU A 160 5.88 -19.97 -1.86
CA LEU A 160 6.13 -18.72 -2.58
C LEU A 160 6.27 -17.56 -1.60
N CYS A 161 7.37 -16.84 -1.69
CA CYS A 161 7.60 -15.58 -0.99
C CYS A 161 7.69 -14.45 -1.99
N LEU A 162 7.12 -13.32 -1.64
CA LEU A 162 7.30 -12.05 -2.34
C LEU A 162 8.14 -11.14 -1.47
N ALA A 163 9.15 -10.51 -2.08
CA ALA A 163 10.07 -9.64 -1.37
C ALA A 163 10.39 -8.39 -2.16
N GLU A 164 10.53 -7.27 -1.45
CA GLU A 164 11.09 -6.05 -2.00
C GLU A 164 12.61 -6.05 -1.77
N ALA A 165 13.37 -5.73 -2.81
CA ALA A 165 14.83 -5.71 -2.75
C ALA A 165 15.37 -4.40 -3.33
N PRO A 166 15.84 -3.46 -2.47
CA PRO A 166 16.59 -2.30 -2.92
C PRO A 166 17.88 -2.73 -3.61
N VAL A 167 18.24 -2.06 -4.69
CA VAL A 167 19.40 -2.43 -5.50
C VAL A 167 20.59 -1.50 -5.35
N LEU A 168 20.43 -0.39 -4.63
CA LEU A 168 21.53 0.55 -4.38
C LEU A 168 22.73 -0.17 -3.76
N HIS A 169 23.92 0.08 -4.31
CA HIS A 169 25.18 -0.55 -3.93
C HIS A 169 25.27 -2.07 -4.24
N THR A 170 24.39 -2.59 -5.06
CA THR A 170 24.51 -3.96 -5.59
C THR A 170 25.22 -3.96 -6.95
N GLU A 171 25.69 -5.13 -7.37
CA GLU A 171 26.27 -5.34 -8.70
C GLU A 171 25.24 -5.18 -9.85
N PHE A 172 23.95 -5.18 -9.53
CA PHE A 172 22.85 -5.13 -10.51
C PHE A 172 22.54 -3.73 -11.02
N MET A 173 23.06 -2.71 -10.39
CA MET A 173 22.85 -1.32 -10.82
C MET A 173 23.35 -1.09 -12.24
N GLY A 174 22.54 -0.41 -13.04
CA GLY A 174 22.86 -0.06 -14.43
C GLY A 174 22.64 -1.19 -15.43
N GLN A 175 22.29 -2.37 -14.98
CA GLN A 175 22.01 -3.52 -15.84
C GLN A 175 20.53 -3.62 -16.20
N THR A 176 20.22 -4.30 -17.30
CA THR A 176 18.86 -4.74 -17.61
C THR A 176 18.52 -6.03 -16.85
N LEU A 177 17.25 -6.33 -16.68
CA LEU A 177 16.83 -7.58 -16.03
C LEU A 177 17.34 -8.81 -16.80
N LYS A 178 17.40 -8.73 -18.11
CA LYS A 178 17.98 -9.79 -18.96
C LYS A 178 19.45 -10.03 -18.64
N GLU A 179 20.24 -8.96 -18.50
CA GLU A 179 21.66 -9.05 -18.14
C GLU A 179 21.88 -9.60 -16.74
N CYS A 180 21.02 -9.25 -15.78
CA CYS A 180 21.09 -9.74 -14.40
C CYS A 180 20.83 -11.24 -14.30
N ASN A 181 19.97 -11.78 -15.13
CA ASN A 181 19.63 -13.20 -15.23
C ASN A 181 19.26 -13.84 -13.86
N PHE A 182 18.35 -13.20 -13.14
CA PHE A 182 17.92 -13.62 -11.79
C PHE A 182 17.41 -15.06 -11.77
N ARG A 183 16.71 -15.46 -12.80
CA ARG A 183 16.12 -16.81 -12.89
C ARG A 183 17.20 -17.90 -12.93
N ALA A 184 18.20 -17.75 -13.77
CA ALA A 184 19.29 -18.74 -13.89
C ALA A 184 20.22 -18.71 -12.67
N ARG A 185 20.44 -17.52 -12.11
CA ARG A 185 21.39 -17.37 -10.98
C ARG A 185 20.79 -17.75 -9.64
N PHE A 186 19.52 -17.43 -9.38
CA PHE A 186 18.90 -17.57 -8.08
C PHE A 186 17.58 -18.35 -8.11
N GLY A 187 17.04 -18.66 -9.27
CA GLY A 187 15.71 -19.23 -9.42
C GLY A 187 14.59 -18.22 -9.17
N LEU A 188 14.92 -16.94 -9.02
CA LEU A 188 13.95 -15.89 -8.71
C LEU A 188 13.30 -15.32 -9.97
N ASN A 189 12.03 -15.01 -9.86
CA ASN A 189 11.30 -14.24 -10.84
C ASN A 189 11.23 -12.78 -10.38
N VAL A 190 11.65 -11.85 -11.23
CA VAL A 190 11.43 -10.42 -10.99
C VAL A 190 10.04 -10.08 -11.51
N ALA A 191 9.09 -9.89 -10.61
CA ALA A 191 7.71 -9.60 -10.98
C ALA A 191 7.53 -8.16 -11.46
N GLY A 192 8.31 -7.24 -10.91
CA GLY A 192 8.25 -5.82 -11.27
C GLY A 192 9.31 -5.02 -10.55
N LEU A 193 9.25 -3.71 -10.79
CA LEU A 193 10.13 -2.73 -10.16
C LEU A 193 9.29 -1.56 -9.64
N TRP A 194 9.72 -1.01 -8.52
CA TRP A 194 9.28 0.29 -8.06
C TRP A 194 10.29 1.35 -8.49
N GLU A 195 9.81 2.36 -9.22
CA GLU A 195 10.54 3.59 -9.49
C GLU A 195 9.81 4.72 -8.79
N GLY A 196 10.36 5.20 -7.67
CA GLY A 196 9.61 6.05 -6.76
C GLY A 196 8.36 5.34 -6.25
N ASN A 197 7.19 5.92 -6.46
CA ASN A 197 5.90 5.36 -6.05
C ASN A 197 5.17 4.60 -7.19
N THR A 198 5.80 4.46 -8.33
CA THR A 198 5.19 3.83 -9.50
C THR A 198 5.68 2.39 -9.64
N TYR A 199 4.75 1.45 -9.65
CA TYR A 199 5.03 0.06 -9.96
C TYR A 199 5.06 -0.13 -11.47
N LEU A 200 6.13 -0.73 -11.97
CA LEU A 200 6.32 -1.09 -13.37
C LEU A 200 6.42 -2.61 -13.49
N PRO A 201 5.62 -3.26 -14.35
CA PRO A 201 5.81 -4.66 -14.66
C PRO A 201 7.21 -4.92 -15.21
N ALA A 202 7.83 -6.02 -14.80
CA ALA A 202 9.17 -6.36 -15.26
C ALA A 202 9.18 -6.78 -16.72
N ARG A 203 10.13 -6.22 -17.47
CA ARG A 203 10.43 -6.59 -18.87
C ARG A 203 11.91 -6.94 -19.00
N PRO A 204 12.31 -7.78 -19.98
CA PRO A 204 13.70 -8.15 -20.15
C PRO A 204 14.64 -6.95 -20.32
N ASP A 205 14.17 -5.89 -20.96
CA ASP A 205 14.90 -4.64 -21.20
C ASP A 205 14.75 -3.58 -20.10
N SER A 206 13.96 -3.88 -19.05
CA SER A 206 13.85 -2.98 -17.89
C SER A 206 15.22 -2.76 -17.27
N ARG A 207 15.61 -1.50 -17.15
CA ARG A 207 16.91 -1.11 -16.60
C ARG A 207 16.77 -0.82 -15.10
N ILE A 208 17.73 -1.32 -14.35
CA ILE A 208 17.83 -1.08 -12.90
C ILE A 208 18.70 0.16 -12.68
N ASP A 209 18.15 1.15 -12.00
CA ASP A 209 18.90 2.32 -11.56
C ASP A 209 19.06 2.33 -10.02
N ASP A 210 19.73 3.35 -9.50
CA ASP A 210 20.02 3.47 -8.07
C ASP A 210 18.78 3.66 -7.17
N SER A 211 17.67 4.09 -7.75
CA SER A 211 16.39 4.28 -7.05
C SER A 211 15.44 3.08 -7.17
N SER A 212 15.78 2.09 -7.98
CA SER A 212 14.93 0.93 -8.23
C SER A 212 14.81 0.04 -7.00
N ILE A 213 13.58 -0.45 -6.77
CA ILE A 213 13.32 -1.52 -5.81
C ILE A 213 12.69 -2.67 -6.58
N LEU A 214 13.34 -3.83 -6.56
CA LEU A 214 12.83 -5.01 -7.24
C LEU A 214 11.75 -5.68 -6.41
N LEU A 215 10.71 -6.15 -7.07
CA LEU A 215 9.76 -7.10 -6.50
C LEU A 215 10.17 -8.51 -6.95
N LEU A 216 10.69 -9.28 -6.02
CA LEU A 216 11.18 -10.64 -6.24
C LEU A 216 10.14 -11.66 -5.80
N ALA A 217 9.97 -12.71 -6.59
CA ALA A 217 9.12 -13.84 -6.28
C ALA A 217 9.94 -15.13 -6.33
N GLY A 218 9.88 -15.91 -5.27
CA GLY A 218 10.59 -17.17 -5.17
C GLY A 218 10.40 -17.82 -3.80
N THR A 219 11.20 -18.84 -3.53
CA THR A 219 11.23 -19.50 -2.22
C THR A 219 12.10 -18.72 -1.23
N ALA A 220 11.93 -18.99 0.06
CA ALA A 220 12.77 -18.38 1.09
C ALA A 220 14.26 -18.69 0.87
N ASP A 221 14.60 -19.90 0.46
CA ASP A 221 15.99 -20.29 0.18
C ASP A 221 16.57 -19.54 -1.02
N GLN A 222 15.79 -19.30 -2.05
CA GLN A 222 16.22 -18.53 -3.22
C GLN A 222 16.47 -17.07 -2.87
N LEU A 223 15.62 -16.47 -2.03
CA LEU A 223 15.81 -15.11 -1.53
C LEU A 223 17.06 -15.01 -0.64
N GLU A 224 17.29 -15.99 0.20
CA GLU A 224 18.50 -16.03 1.03
C GLU A 224 19.78 -16.14 0.19
N ALA A 225 19.76 -16.92 -0.87
CA ALA A 225 20.89 -17.02 -1.82
C ALA A 225 21.15 -15.68 -2.53
N TYR A 226 20.08 -14.97 -2.90
CA TYR A 226 20.20 -13.62 -3.43
C TYR A 226 20.80 -12.66 -2.41
N ASP A 227 20.33 -12.67 -1.18
CA ASP A 227 20.81 -11.77 -0.11
C ASP A 227 22.30 -11.97 0.16
N ARG A 228 22.75 -13.21 0.20
CA ARG A 228 24.18 -13.54 0.37
C ARG A 228 25.04 -12.99 -0.75
N LYS A 229 24.57 -13.05 -1.98
CA LYS A 229 25.30 -12.54 -3.15
C LYS A 229 25.26 -11.02 -3.27
N ALA A 230 24.11 -10.43 -2.91
CA ALA A 230 23.92 -8.99 -2.93
C ALA A 230 24.63 -8.27 -1.77
N GLU A 231 25.04 -9.00 -0.75
CA GLU A 231 25.77 -8.49 0.38
C GLU A 231 27.14 -7.99 -0.08
N ARG A 232 27.29 -6.69 -0.25
CA ARG A 232 28.61 -6.10 -0.35
C ARG A 232 29.20 -5.97 1.05
N HIS A 233 30.44 -6.41 1.21
CA HIS A 233 31.26 -6.16 2.40
C HIS A 233 31.67 -4.69 2.44
N THR A 234 30.72 -3.78 2.58
CA THR A 234 31.01 -2.46 3.09
C THR A 234 31.02 -2.60 4.61
N GLU A 235 32.14 -2.25 5.23
CA GLU A 235 32.15 -2.02 6.67
C GLU A 235 30.97 -1.10 6.95
N ALA A 236 29.96 -1.67 7.58
CA ALA A 236 28.67 -1.02 7.77
C ALA A 236 28.86 0.14 8.72
N ASN A 237 28.92 1.33 8.17
CA ASN A 237 28.74 2.53 8.96
C ASN A 237 27.29 2.50 9.43
N MET A 238 27.07 2.03 10.66
CA MET A 238 25.75 1.84 11.28
C MET A 238 25.13 3.18 11.69
N THR A 239 25.20 4.18 10.81
CA THR A 239 24.60 5.48 11.08
C THR A 239 23.08 5.35 11.08
N PRO A 240 22.41 5.87 12.12
CA PRO A 240 20.95 5.76 12.22
C PRO A 240 20.23 6.42 11.06
N VAL A 241 19.14 5.78 10.63
CA VAL A 241 18.14 6.40 9.76
C VAL A 241 17.44 7.51 10.55
N LEU A 242 17.29 8.67 9.96
CA LEU A 242 16.66 9.81 10.61
C LEU A 242 15.15 9.81 10.31
N ILE A 243 14.34 9.83 11.36
CA ILE A 243 12.88 9.96 11.25
C ILE A 243 12.46 11.30 11.85
N LEU A 244 11.74 12.10 11.10
CA LEU A 244 11.22 13.40 11.53
C LEU A 244 9.71 13.26 11.80
N GLY A 245 9.36 13.19 13.07
CA GLY A 245 8.01 13.03 13.59
C GLY A 245 7.80 11.68 14.28
N ALA A 246 7.35 11.70 15.54
CA ALA A 246 7.04 10.54 16.36
C ALA A 246 5.54 10.27 16.49
N GLY A 247 4.76 10.65 15.49
CA GLY A 247 3.37 10.25 15.39
C GLY A 247 3.23 8.77 15.00
N LYS A 248 2.02 8.32 14.73
CA LYS A 248 1.75 6.91 14.43
C LYS A 248 2.54 6.37 13.23
N VAL A 249 2.72 7.18 12.20
CA VAL A 249 3.51 6.80 11.01
C VAL A 249 4.99 6.71 11.35
N GLY A 250 5.53 7.69 12.07
CA GLY A 250 6.93 7.70 12.49
C GLY A 250 7.27 6.52 13.40
N GLU A 251 6.43 6.24 14.39
CA GLU A 251 6.60 5.08 15.28
C GLU A 251 6.52 3.75 14.51
N ALA A 252 5.60 3.62 13.57
CA ALA A 252 5.50 2.42 12.74
C ALA A 252 6.73 2.23 11.85
N ALA A 253 7.28 3.32 11.31
CA ALA A 253 8.52 3.30 10.55
C ALA A 253 9.71 2.88 11.43
N ALA A 254 9.82 3.44 12.64
CA ALA A 254 10.85 3.08 13.60
C ALA A 254 10.81 1.60 13.97
N GLU A 255 9.64 1.08 14.27
CA GLU A 255 9.43 -0.33 14.60
C GLU A 255 9.81 -1.26 13.43
N ALA A 256 9.47 -0.87 12.21
CA ALA A 256 9.82 -1.63 11.01
C ALA A 256 11.33 -1.61 10.73
N LEU A 257 12.01 -0.49 10.98
CA LEU A 257 13.48 -0.40 10.88
C LEU A 257 14.16 -1.28 11.93
N GLU A 258 13.64 -1.29 13.15
CA GLU A 258 14.16 -2.15 14.23
C GLU A 258 14.07 -3.63 13.85
N ARG A 259 12.95 -4.07 13.26
CA ARG A 259 12.81 -5.45 12.77
C ARG A 259 13.78 -5.78 11.64
N ARG A 260 14.18 -4.80 10.84
CA ARG A 260 15.23 -4.95 9.81
C ARG A 260 16.64 -4.93 10.38
N GLY A 261 16.81 -4.69 11.70
CA GLY A 261 18.11 -4.50 12.30
C GLY A 261 18.79 -3.19 11.91
N LEU A 262 18.05 -2.19 11.47
CA LEU A 262 18.57 -0.87 11.13
C LEU A 262 18.39 0.09 12.29
N PRO A 263 19.46 0.77 12.74
CA PRO A 263 19.34 1.78 13.77
C PRO A 263 18.59 3.00 13.26
N TYR A 264 17.86 3.66 14.14
CA TYR A 264 17.16 4.91 13.82
C TYR A 264 17.33 5.96 14.91
N CYS A 265 17.17 7.20 14.53
CA CYS A 265 17.07 8.34 15.40
C CYS A 265 15.81 9.12 15.03
N LEU A 266 14.98 9.44 16.00
CA LEU A 266 13.68 10.05 15.80
C LEU A 266 13.63 11.42 16.47
N VAL A 267 13.27 12.46 15.71
CA VAL A 267 13.12 13.83 16.21
C VAL A 267 11.64 14.16 16.37
N GLU A 268 11.25 14.65 17.56
CA GLU A 268 9.88 15.04 17.86
C GLU A 268 9.88 16.29 18.76
N ARG A 269 9.01 17.23 18.47
CA ARG A 269 8.87 18.46 19.27
C ARG A 269 7.87 18.32 20.42
N ASN A 270 6.92 17.39 20.33
CA ASN A 270 5.94 17.14 21.39
C ASN A 270 6.55 16.24 22.48
N PRO A 271 6.78 16.74 23.71
CA PRO A 271 7.38 15.94 24.76
C PRO A 271 6.54 14.73 25.18
N ASP A 272 5.22 14.75 24.95
CA ASP A 272 4.33 13.62 25.26
C ASP A 272 4.56 12.42 24.37
N LEU A 273 5.15 12.61 23.19
CA LEU A 273 5.48 11.56 22.24
C LEU A 273 6.91 11.05 22.35
N VAL A 274 7.72 11.63 23.25
CA VAL A 274 9.13 11.25 23.42
C VAL A 274 9.26 10.43 24.70
N PRO A 275 9.69 9.14 24.60
CA PRO A 275 10.01 8.32 25.77
C PRO A 275 11.15 8.96 26.59
N LYS A 276 11.01 8.95 27.92
CA LYS A 276 11.94 9.67 28.82
C LYS A 276 13.39 9.15 28.81
N ASP A 277 13.57 7.86 28.58
CA ASP A 277 14.88 7.20 28.75
C ASP A 277 15.36 6.49 27.47
N ASP A 278 14.83 6.84 26.31
CA ASP A 278 15.24 6.25 25.04
C ASP A 278 16.17 7.22 24.28
N PRO A 279 17.48 6.90 24.16
CA PRO A 279 18.45 7.78 23.49
C PRO A 279 18.24 7.89 21.99
N ARG A 280 17.40 7.05 21.40
CA ARG A 280 17.04 7.09 19.97
C ARG A 280 16.09 8.25 19.64
N TYR A 281 15.46 8.85 20.66
CA TYR A 281 14.55 9.97 20.53
C TYR A 281 15.22 11.28 20.93
N ILE A 282 15.06 12.28 20.09
CA ILE A 282 15.53 13.64 20.35
C ILE A 282 14.33 14.57 20.44
N LEU A 283 14.14 15.18 21.61
CA LEU A 283 13.13 16.21 21.78
C LEU A 283 13.64 17.52 21.19
N GLY A 284 12.94 18.05 20.21
CA GLY A 284 13.30 19.32 19.59
C GLY A 284 12.57 19.59 18.29
N ASN A 285 12.81 20.79 17.76
CA ASN A 285 12.26 21.21 16.48
C ASN A 285 13.17 20.71 15.34
N ALA A 286 12.60 19.92 14.42
CA ALA A 286 13.32 19.44 13.25
C ALA A 286 13.74 20.55 12.27
N GLY A 287 13.19 21.76 12.39
CA GLY A 287 13.64 22.95 11.68
C GLY A 287 14.92 23.59 12.25
N ASP A 288 15.42 23.12 13.38
CA ASP A 288 16.64 23.59 14.00
C ASP A 288 17.84 22.74 13.58
N ILE A 289 18.83 23.40 12.95
CA ILE A 289 20.05 22.73 12.47
C ILE A 289 20.82 22.02 13.59
N ALA A 290 20.85 22.55 14.79
CA ALA A 290 21.52 21.94 15.93
C ALA A 290 20.85 20.61 16.31
N ILE A 291 19.53 20.56 16.27
CA ILE A 291 18.75 19.33 16.51
C ILE A 291 19.01 18.30 15.39
N LEU A 292 18.97 18.73 14.15
CA LEU A 292 19.23 17.83 13.00
C LEU A 292 20.66 17.28 13.05
N LYS A 293 21.63 18.07 13.43
CA LYS A 293 23.03 17.62 13.58
C LYS A 293 23.17 16.59 14.71
N ARG A 294 22.49 16.79 15.84
CA ARG A 294 22.42 15.79 16.93
C ARG A 294 21.77 14.50 16.47
N ALA A 295 20.83 14.58 15.53
CA ALA A 295 20.12 13.45 14.93
C ALA A 295 20.87 12.82 13.76
N HIS A 296 22.12 13.19 13.54
CA HIS A 296 23.01 12.64 12.51
C HIS A 296 22.61 12.96 11.07
N ILE A 297 21.98 14.11 10.80
CA ILE A 297 21.62 14.53 9.42
C ILE A 297 22.82 14.54 8.48
N MET A 298 24.00 14.88 8.97
CA MET A 298 25.19 14.98 8.12
C MET A 298 25.75 13.61 7.71
N GLU A 299 25.40 12.54 8.40
CA GLU A 299 25.93 11.18 8.19
C GLU A 299 24.83 10.16 7.79
N THR A 300 23.58 10.44 8.06
CA THR A 300 22.48 9.49 7.82
C THR A 300 22.38 9.09 6.34
N PRO A 301 22.10 7.82 6.05
CA PRO A 301 21.84 7.39 4.67
C PRO A 301 20.46 7.80 4.17
N SER A 302 19.50 7.96 5.07
CA SER A 302 18.10 8.19 4.70
C SER A 302 17.37 9.03 5.76
N VAL A 303 16.48 9.89 5.28
CA VAL A 303 15.56 10.68 6.11
C VAL A 303 14.13 10.30 5.76
N ILE A 304 13.33 9.99 6.77
CA ILE A 304 11.89 9.75 6.62
C ILE A 304 11.14 10.91 7.28
N VAL A 305 10.36 11.64 6.49
CA VAL A 305 9.54 12.77 6.96
C VAL A 305 8.11 12.30 7.14
N THR A 306 7.63 12.24 8.38
CA THR A 306 6.40 11.54 8.74
C THR A 306 5.35 12.40 9.44
N THR A 307 5.51 13.73 9.50
CA THR A 307 4.51 14.57 10.18
C THR A 307 3.18 14.54 9.43
N HIS A 308 2.09 14.87 10.10
CA HIS A 308 0.77 14.95 9.49
C HIS A 308 0.49 16.28 8.79
N ASP A 309 1.41 17.24 8.91
CA ASP A 309 1.32 18.57 8.30
C ASP A 309 2.15 18.59 7.01
N ASP A 310 1.46 18.63 5.88
CA ASP A 310 2.13 18.62 4.57
C ASP A 310 2.98 19.85 4.31
N ASP A 311 2.60 21.02 4.83
CA ASP A 311 3.41 22.24 4.70
C ASP A 311 4.72 22.10 5.46
N LEU A 312 4.68 21.53 6.65
CA LEU A 312 5.88 21.20 7.43
C LEU A 312 6.74 20.15 6.71
N ASN A 313 6.12 19.13 6.14
CA ASN A 313 6.84 18.08 5.40
C ASN A 313 7.57 18.65 4.17
N ILE A 314 6.95 19.58 3.46
CA ILE A 314 7.58 20.29 2.33
C ILE A 314 8.77 21.11 2.82
N TYR A 315 8.59 21.89 3.91
CA TYR A 315 9.65 22.68 4.51
C TYR A 315 10.84 21.83 4.93
N LEU A 316 10.60 20.73 5.67
CA LEU A 316 11.64 19.84 6.14
C LEU A 316 12.35 19.12 4.98
N THR A 317 11.62 18.74 3.94
CA THR A 317 12.19 18.12 2.74
C THR A 317 13.15 19.06 2.03
N ILE A 318 12.75 20.32 1.80
CA ILE A 318 13.62 21.35 1.22
C ILE A 318 14.88 21.55 2.08
N TYR A 319 14.68 21.64 3.39
CA TYR A 319 15.77 21.90 4.32
C TYR A 319 16.79 20.74 4.36
N CYS A 320 16.31 19.52 4.50
CA CYS A 320 17.19 18.34 4.47
C CYS A 320 17.91 18.18 3.15
N ARG A 321 17.24 18.42 2.04
CA ARG A 321 17.86 18.36 0.71
C ARG A 321 18.96 19.42 0.53
N LYS A 322 18.76 20.59 1.06
CA LYS A 322 19.78 21.65 1.06
C LYS A 322 20.99 21.26 1.88
N LEU A 323 20.80 20.66 3.05
CA LEU A 323 21.88 20.20 3.94
C LEU A 323 22.64 19.01 3.36
N ARG A 324 21.91 18.11 2.71
CA ARG A 324 22.44 16.85 2.19
C ARG A 324 21.91 16.60 0.77
N PRO A 325 22.62 17.11 -0.27
CA PRO A 325 22.20 16.91 -1.65
C PRO A 325 22.09 15.45 -2.11
N ASP A 326 22.79 14.55 -1.45
CA ASP A 326 22.93 13.13 -1.79
C ASP A 326 22.08 12.18 -0.92
N VAL A 327 21.43 12.67 0.14
CA VAL A 327 20.67 11.81 1.06
C VAL A 327 19.38 11.31 0.41
N GLN A 328 18.99 10.09 0.75
CA GLN A 328 17.65 9.61 0.41
C GLN A 328 16.62 10.30 1.32
N ILE A 329 15.59 10.89 0.72
CA ILE A 329 14.47 11.48 1.44
C ILE A 329 13.19 10.77 1.03
N LEU A 330 12.53 10.16 2.01
CA LEU A 330 11.20 9.58 1.86
C LEU A 330 10.22 10.44 2.66
N SER A 331 9.15 10.86 2.05
CA SER A 331 8.18 11.72 2.72
C SER A 331 6.77 11.16 2.66
N ARG A 332 6.06 11.33 3.76
CA ARG A 332 4.61 11.18 3.79
C ARG A 332 3.96 12.42 3.19
N SER A 333 2.88 12.19 2.42
CA SER A 333 1.89 13.20 2.10
C SER A 333 0.55 12.79 2.73
N THR A 334 -0.13 13.71 3.39
CA THR A 334 -1.49 13.47 3.90
C THR A 334 -2.48 13.52 2.75
N LEU A 335 -2.35 14.49 1.85
CA LEU A 335 -3.23 14.71 0.72
C LEU A 335 -2.52 14.47 -0.61
N ASP A 336 -3.23 13.86 -1.56
CA ASP A 336 -2.69 13.56 -2.89
C ASP A 336 -2.22 14.81 -3.65
N ARG A 337 -2.90 15.94 -3.47
CA ARG A 337 -2.55 17.20 -4.13
C ARG A 337 -1.18 17.76 -3.74
N ASN A 338 -0.60 17.30 -2.61
CA ASN A 338 0.69 17.77 -2.12
C ASN A 338 1.87 16.86 -2.56
N VAL A 339 1.59 15.76 -3.22
CA VAL A 339 2.63 14.79 -3.66
C VAL A 339 3.64 15.45 -4.61
N ALA A 340 3.15 16.17 -5.62
CA ALA A 340 4.01 16.86 -6.59
C ALA A 340 4.91 17.89 -5.92
N SER A 341 4.38 18.66 -4.96
CA SER A 341 5.15 19.67 -4.21
C SER A 341 6.28 19.03 -3.40
N LEU A 342 6.05 17.87 -2.80
CA LEU A 342 7.08 17.14 -2.06
C LEU A 342 8.19 16.59 -2.98
N TYR A 343 7.85 16.09 -4.14
CA TYR A 343 8.87 15.70 -5.14
C TYR A 343 9.68 16.91 -5.61
N ASN A 344 9.01 18.02 -5.89
CA ASN A 344 9.68 19.27 -6.27
C ASN A 344 10.57 19.83 -5.14
N ALA A 345 10.21 19.58 -3.89
CA ALA A 345 11.03 19.94 -2.72
C ALA A 345 12.31 19.11 -2.60
N GLY A 346 12.40 17.98 -3.28
CA GLY A 346 13.58 17.13 -3.30
C GLY A 346 13.40 15.74 -2.70
N ALA A 347 12.18 15.29 -2.41
CA ALA A 347 11.93 13.93 -1.98
C ALA A 347 12.25 12.92 -3.10
N ASN A 348 12.87 11.80 -2.74
CA ASN A 348 13.11 10.69 -3.65
C ASN A 348 11.88 9.80 -3.77
N LEU A 349 11.12 9.68 -2.69
CA LEU A 349 9.88 8.93 -2.62
C LEU A 349 8.85 9.70 -1.80
N VAL A 350 7.64 9.81 -2.33
CA VAL A 350 6.49 10.35 -1.61
C VAL A 350 5.36 9.33 -1.59
N MET A 351 4.85 9.04 -0.39
CA MET A 351 3.72 8.14 -0.23
C MET A 351 2.54 8.91 0.34
N SER A 352 1.43 8.90 -0.40
CA SER A 352 0.20 9.54 0.04
C SER A 352 -0.60 8.62 0.94
N HIS A 353 -0.92 9.10 2.14
CA HIS A 353 -1.81 8.40 3.09
C HIS A 353 -3.18 8.13 2.47
N ALA A 354 -3.78 9.14 1.87
CA ALA A 354 -5.10 9.02 1.25
C ALA A 354 -5.09 8.04 0.05
N SER A 355 -4.10 8.13 -0.84
CA SER A 355 -3.96 7.22 -1.98
C SER A 355 -3.73 5.77 -1.57
N MET A 356 -2.89 5.54 -0.58
CA MET A 356 -2.63 4.19 -0.07
C MET A 356 -3.90 3.58 0.51
N ALA A 357 -4.60 4.32 1.35
CA ALA A 357 -5.86 3.87 1.94
C ALA A 357 -6.91 3.57 0.86
N ALA A 358 -7.04 4.46 -0.13
CA ALA A 358 -7.96 4.28 -1.25
C ALA A 358 -7.64 3.04 -2.08
N SER A 359 -6.37 2.82 -2.40
CA SER A 359 -5.93 1.62 -3.12
C SER A 359 -6.23 0.34 -2.34
N THR A 360 -6.01 0.35 -1.03
CA THR A 360 -6.29 -0.79 -0.15
C THR A 360 -7.79 -1.14 -0.17
N ILE A 361 -8.65 -0.16 -0.02
CA ILE A 361 -10.11 -0.38 -0.04
C ILE A 361 -10.60 -0.86 -1.41
N ILE A 362 -10.13 -0.24 -2.48
CA ILE A 362 -10.53 -0.62 -3.85
C ILE A 362 -10.10 -2.04 -4.20
N ASN A 363 -8.96 -2.47 -3.70
CA ASN A 363 -8.48 -3.82 -3.92
C ASN A 363 -9.43 -4.90 -3.35
N LEU A 364 -10.25 -4.56 -2.37
CA LEU A 364 -11.29 -5.47 -1.87
C LEU A 364 -12.41 -5.73 -2.88
N LEU A 365 -12.54 -4.88 -3.89
CA LEU A 365 -13.54 -5.02 -4.97
C LEU A 365 -13.01 -5.81 -6.17
N SER A 366 -11.77 -6.27 -6.13
CA SER A 366 -11.16 -7.04 -7.21
C SER A 366 -11.89 -8.35 -7.45
N PRO A 367 -12.07 -8.76 -8.73
CA PRO A 367 -12.91 -9.92 -9.09
C PRO A 367 -12.32 -11.28 -8.69
N GLY A 368 -11.02 -11.35 -8.38
CA GLY A 368 -10.35 -12.56 -7.91
C GLY A 368 -10.23 -12.63 -6.38
N ARG A 369 -9.79 -13.78 -5.86
CA ARG A 369 -9.37 -13.88 -4.47
C ARG A 369 -8.02 -13.20 -4.32
N VAL A 370 -8.04 -12.03 -3.75
CA VAL A 370 -6.90 -11.12 -3.70
C VAL A 370 -6.28 -11.09 -2.32
N THR A 371 -4.98 -11.17 -2.26
CA THR A 371 -4.18 -10.74 -1.12
C THR A 371 -3.50 -9.43 -1.49
N ILE A 372 -3.77 -8.39 -0.74
CA ILE A 372 -3.10 -7.10 -0.91
C ILE A 372 -1.66 -7.27 -0.42
N VAL A 373 -0.72 -6.97 -1.29
CA VAL A 373 0.70 -7.13 -0.99
C VAL A 373 1.28 -5.79 -0.51
N THR A 374 0.98 -4.74 -1.23
CA THR A 374 1.39 -3.36 -0.94
C THR A 374 0.54 -2.42 -1.78
N GLU A 375 0.70 -1.14 -1.67
CA GLU A 375 -0.11 -0.10 -2.31
C GLU A 375 -0.46 -0.41 -3.76
N GLY A 376 -1.73 -0.73 -4.02
CA GLY A 376 -2.24 -0.96 -5.37
C GLY A 376 -1.69 -2.21 -6.09
N LEU A 377 -0.92 -3.04 -5.41
CA LEU A 377 -0.39 -4.27 -5.96
C LEU A 377 -1.06 -5.48 -5.30
N ASN A 378 -1.63 -6.35 -6.14
CA ASN A 378 -2.37 -7.52 -5.72
C ASN A 378 -1.66 -8.81 -6.14
N ILE A 379 -1.77 -9.82 -5.30
CA ILE A 379 -1.57 -11.20 -5.69
C ILE A 379 -2.94 -11.89 -5.75
N PHE A 380 -3.19 -12.61 -6.81
CA PHE A 380 -4.45 -13.33 -6.99
C PHE A 380 -4.25 -14.66 -7.67
N ARG A 381 -5.20 -15.57 -7.47
CA ARG A 381 -5.21 -16.92 -8.05
C ARG A 381 -6.33 -17.06 -9.02
N VAL A 382 -6.03 -17.69 -10.14
CA VAL A 382 -7.03 -18.01 -11.15
C VAL A 382 -6.77 -19.43 -11.63
N THR A 383 -7.81 -20.26 -11.63
CA THR A 383 -7.77 -21.51 -12.38
C THR A 383 -7.70 -21.19 -13.88
N ALA A 384 -6.86 -21.90 -14.62
CA ALA A 384 -6.62 -21.59 -16.03
C ALA A 384 -7.94 -21.41 -16.78
N PRO A 385 -8.23 -20.21 -17.32
CA PRO A 385 -9.40 -19.99 -18.15
C PRO A 385 -9.38 -20.90 -19.38
N PRO A 386 -10.54 -21.25 -19.95
CA PRO A 386 -10.59 -22.11 -21.15
C PRO A 386 -9.73 -21.62 -22.30
N ALA A 387 -9.60 -20.30 -22.46
CA ALA A 387 -8.77 -19.68 -23.51
C ALA A 387 -7.26 -19.96 -23.34
N LEU A 388 -6.82 -20.28 -22.14
CA LEU A 388 -5.40 -20.54 -21.83
C LEU A 388 -5.06 -22.03 -21.75
N VAL A 389 -6.04 -22.90 -21.71
CA VAL A 389 -5.80 -24.36 -21.63
C VAL A 389 -5.10 -24.84 -22.91
N GLY A 390 -4.00 -25.57 -22.73
CA GLY A 390 -3.15 -26.06 -23.81
C GLY A 390 -2.06 -25.11 -24.26
N LEU A 391 -2.09 -23.84 -23.82
CA LEU A 391 -1.03 -22.87 -24.08
C LEU A 391 0.01 -22.88 -22.95
N SER A 392 1.26 -22.62 -23.30
CA SER A 392 2.30 -22.30 -22.31
C SER A 392 2.18 -20.82 -21.91
N LEU A 393 2.88 -20.42 -20.84
CA LEU A 393 2.94 -19.00 -20.43
C LEU A 393 3.49 -18.12 -21.55
N ARG A 394 4.50 -18.63 -22.28
CA ARG A 394 5.10 -17.91 -23.40
C ARG A 394 4.09 -17.69 -24.54
N GLU A 395 3.35 -18.72 -24.90
CA GLU A 395 2.33 -18.65 -25.95
C GLU A 395 1.11 -17.80 -25.54
N SER A 396 0.79 -17.78 -24.24
CA SER A 396 -0.37 -17.05 -23.71
C SER A 396 -0.23 -15.53 -23.82
N ARG A 397 1.00 -15.02 -23.76
CA ARG A 397 1.31 -13.59 -23.78
C ARG A 397 0.55 -12.80 -22.71
N ILE A 398 0.34 -13.40 -21.53
CA ILE A 398 -0.39 -12.78 -20.42
C ILE A 398 0.20 -11.43 -20.06
N ARG A 399 1.51 -11.36 -19.89
CA ARG A 399 2.19 -10.12 -19.50
C ARG A 399 2.00 -9.00 -20.53
N GLU A 400 2.16 -9.30 -21.81
CA GLU A 400 2.02 -8.31 -22.88
C GLU A 400 0.57 -7.81 -23.02
N LYS A 401 -0.39 -8.67 -22.77
CA LYS A 401 -1.82 -8.35 -22.91
C LYS A 401 -2.41 -7.67 -21.68
N THR A 402 -1.91 -7.98 -20.49
CA THR A 402 -2.59 -7.61 -19.24
C THR A 402 -1.74 -6.83 -18.26
N ASP A 403 -0.42 -6.78 -18.44
CA ASP A 403 0.57 -6.30 -17.46
C ASP A 403 0.59 -7.11 -16.14
N CYS A 404 -0.06 -8.26 -16.10
CA CYS A 404 0.08 -9.21 -15.00
C CYS A 404 1.32 -10.06 -15.17
N ASN A 405 1.97 -10.40 -14.07
CA ASN A 405 3.09 -11.33 -14.05
C ASN A 405 2.68 -12.62 -13.35
N VAL A 406 2.89 -13.76 -14.00
CA VAL A 406 2.66 -15.09 -13.40
C VAL A 406 3.89 -15.47 -12.58
N VAL A 407 3.74 -15.58 -11.28
CA VAL A 407 4.86 -15.83 -10.35
C VAL A 407 4.94 -17.28 -9.90
N ALA A 408 3.86 -18.05 -10.06
CA ALA A 408 3.85 -19.49 -9.79
C ALA A 408 2.72 -20.17 -10.58
N LEU A 409 2.89 -21.46 -10.81
CA LEU A 409 1.87 -22.36 -11.35
C LEU A 409 1.68 -23.53 -10.37
N LYS A 410 0.43 -23.88 -10.11
CA LYS A 410 0.09 -25.07 -9.33
C LYS A 410 -0.66 -26.05 -10.21
N SER A 411 -0.12 -27.25 -10.36
CA SER A 411 -0.74 -28.33 -11.10
C SER A 411 -0.53 -29.64 -10.36
N GLU A 412 -1.58 -30.46 -10.26
CA GLU A 412 -1.55 -31.74 -9.55
C GLU A 412 -1.04 -31.62 -8.09
N GLY A 413 -1.40 -30.53 -7.42
CA GLY A 413 -0.98 -30.26 -6.04
C GLY A 413 0.46 -29.76 -5.87
N VAL A 414 1.22 -29.65 -6.96
CA VAL A 414 2.61 -29.18 -6.95
C VAL A 414 2.68 -27.70 -7.34
N LEU A 415 3.22 -26.87 -6.47
CA LEU A 415 3.50 -25.46 -6.74
C LEU A 415 4.87 -25.32 -7.39
N ARG A 416 4.92 -24.77 -8.59
CA ARG A 416 6.15 -24.51 -9.36
C ARG A 416 6.56 -23.06 -9.22
N VAL A 417 7.69 -22.82 -8.59
CA VAL A 417 8.30 -21.51 -8.36
C VAL A 417 9.77 -21.58 -8.72
N PRO A 418 10.24 -20.87 -9.76
CA PRO A 418 9.52 -20.07 -10.75
C PRO A 418 8.68 -20.93 -11.69
N PRO A 419 7.66 -20.35 -12.33
CA PRO A 419 6.87 -21.11 -13.30
C PRO A 419 7.70 -21.40 -14.57
N ASP A 420 7.56 -22.60 -15.11
CA ASP A 420 8.17 -22.96 -16.39
C ASP A 420 7.42 -22.26 -17.54
N PRO A 421 8.08 -21.38 -18.33
CA PRO A 421 7.43 -20.65 -19.41
C PRO A 421 6.93 -21.56 -20.54
N ASN A 422 7.39 -22.79 -20.62
CA ASN A 422 7.01 -23.76 -21.65
C ASN A 422 6.01 -24.81 -21.15
N PHE A 423 5.60 -24.75 -19.89
CA PHE A 423 4.63 -25.70 -19.34
C PHE A 423 3.24 -25.45 -19.93
N PRO A 424 2.62 -26.44 -20.59
CA PRO A 424 1.25 -26.29 -21.12
C PRO A 424 0.24 -26.30 -19.97
N MET A 425 -0.57 -25.24 -19.91
CA MET A 425 -1.62 -25.13 -18.90
C MET A 425 -2.71 -26.17 -19.11
N ARG A 426 -3.14 -26.79 -18.03
CA ARG A 426 -4.21 -27.79 -17.99
C ARG A 426 -5.47 -27.19 -17.40
N PRO A 427 -6.64 -27.81 -17.53
CA PRO A 427 -7.88 -27.29 -16.96
C PRO A 427 -7.84 -27.10 -15.43
N ASP A 428 -7.01 -27.89 -14.72
CA ASP A 428 -6.82 -27.81 -13.27
C ASP A 428 -5.67 -26.90 -12.84
N THR A 429 -4.90 -26.35 -13.77
CA THR A 429 -3.76 -25.48 -13.45
C THR A 429 -4.24 -24.18 -12.80
N VAL A 430 -3.69 -23.87 -11.64
CA VAL A 430 -3.91 -22.61 -10.94
C VAL A 430 -2.74 -21.68 -11.19
N LEU A 431 -3.03 -20.50 -11.74
CA LEU A 431 -2.05 -19.43 -11.93
C LEU A 431 -2.04 -18.54 -10.68
N VAL A 432 -0.85 -18.24 -10.20
CA VAL A 432 -0.64 -17.20 -9.19
C VAL A 432 -0.06 -15.99 -9.89
N LEU A 433 -0.81 -14.88 -9.87
CA LEU A 433 -0.49 -13.68 -10.62
C LEU A 433 -0.28 -12.49 -9.69
N ILE A 434 0.56 -11.57 -10.14
CA ILE A 434 0.75 -10.25 -9.52
C ILE A 434 0.40 -9.19 -10.54
N GLY A 435 -0.30 -8.16 -10.10
CA GLY A 435 -0.63 -7.00 -10.91
C GLY A 435 -1.38 -5.94 -10.11
N SER A 436 -1.52 -4.76 -10.72
CA SER A 436 -2.42 -3.73 -10.20
C SER A 436 -3.89 -4.19 -10.34
N ALA A 437 -4.81 -3.48 -9.69
CA ALA A 437 -6.25 -3.73 -9.85
C ALA A 437 -6.67 -3.62 -11.33
N ASP A 438 -6.10 -2.67 -12.07
CA ASP A 438 -6.35 -2.50 -13.51
C ASP A 438 -5.79 -3.67 -14.33
N ALA A 439 -4.61 -4.15 -14.00
CA ALA A 439 -4.02 -5.32 -14.65
C ALA A 439 -4.86 -6.58 -14.40
N GLU A 440 -5.31 -6.79 -13.19
CA GLU A 440 -6.23 -7.89 -12.84
C GLU A 440 -7.51 -7.81 -13.65
N ARG A 441 -8.11 -6.65 -13.77
CA ARG A 441 -9.32 -6.44 -14.59
C ARG A 441 -9.05 -6.78 -16.07
N ARG A 442 -7.95 -6.28 -16.63
CA ARG A 442 -7.56 -6.62 -18.01
C ARG A 442 -7.40 -8.13 -18.20
N PHE A 443 -6.84 -8.82 -17.22
CA PHE A 443 -6.73 -10.29 -17.27
C PHE A 443 -8.10 -10.95 -17.34
N MET A 444 -9.03 -10.56 -16.46
CA MET A 444 -10.39 -11.12 -16.42
C MET A 444 -11.19 -10.80 -17.69
N GLU A 445 -10.95 -9.66 -18.31
CA GLU A 445 -11.60 -9.27 -19.57
C GLU A 445 -10.97 -9.97 -20.81
N SER A 446 -9.68 -10.28 -20.74
CA SER A 446 -8.93 -10.84 -21.89
C SER A 446 -9.03 -12.37 -22.01
N PHE A 447 -9.30 -13.05 -20.93
CA PHE A 447 -9.33 -14.50 -20.81
C PHE A 447 -10.55 -14.97 -20.01
#